data_c16097131adfe378dba8fd6b88daef9a
#
_entry.id   c16097131adfe378dba8fd6b88daef9a
#
_cell.length_a   1.000
_cell.length_b   1.000
_cell.length_c   1.000
_cell.angle_alpha   90.00
_cell.angle_beta   90.00
_cell.angle_gamma   90.00
#
_symmetry.space_group_name_H-M   'P 1'
#
loop_
_entity.id
_entity.type
_entity.pdbx_description
1 polymer ?
#
loop_
_entity_poly.entity_id
_entity_poly.type
_entity_poly.pdbx_seq_one_letter_code
_entity_poly.pdbx_strand_id
1 'polypeptide(L)'
;MNYALDIFNFLETHALDSENGGYVEARAIDWSQTDDMILSPKDMNCPKSMNTNLHVMEAYTNLYRTLPVVFPDAKSIRAEVGDALASLVRVSVDKILQPNAHLGMFFDMEWKLLADEISYGHDIEASWLLWEAACELDDEELKSEIRDTVIRVAEVALDEGFDCQNGCMENFLCDGGKSRDRTRVWWNQAEAMNGFYNVWEMTGEEKYADACLKQWDWILNHQIDKKNGEWWNALDSDGNPILKEDKGGNWKTSYHNGRTCIELLRRSGNL
;
A
#
# COMPACT_ATOMS: atom_id res chain seq x y z
N MET A 1 4.92 -0.37 22.63
CA MET A 1 3.64 -1.12 22.61
C MET A 1 2.49 -0.34 23.22
N ASN A 2 2.57 0.23 24.45
CA ASN A 2 1.43 0.99 25.02
C ASN A 2 0.96 2.14 24.11
N TYR A 3 1.89 2.93 23.55
CA TYR A 3 1.53 3.98 22.60
C TYR A 3 0.85 3.44 21.33
N ALA A 4 1.21 2.25 20.87
CA ALA A 4 0.54 1.65 19.71
C ALA A 4 -0.92 1.26 20.03
N LEU A 5 -1.16 0.75 21.25
CA LEU A 5 -2.51 0.47 21.74
C LEU A 5 -3.32 1.75 21.98
N ASP A 6 -2.67 2.80 22.50
CA ASP A 6 -3.32 4.11 22.65
C ASP A 6 -3.77 4.65 21.30
N ILE A 7 -2.91 4.58 20.26
CA ILE A 7 -3.24 5.00 18.89
C ILE A 7 -4.37 4.12 18.30
N PHE A 8 -4.31 2.80 18.48
CA PHE A 8 -5.39 1.90 18.08
C PHE A 8 -6.73 2.35 18.68
N ASN A 9 -6.79 2.54 20.00
CA ASN A 9 -8.00 3.00 20.68
C ASN A 9 -8.49 4.37 20.20
N PHE A 10 -7.57 5.29 19.88
CA PHE A 10 -7.93 6.59 19.31
C PHE A 10 -8.54 6.47 17.91
N LEU A 11 -7.97 5.64 17.05
CA LEU A 11 -8.51 5.41 15.71
C LEU A 11 -9.89 4.75 15.77
N GLU A 12 -10.07 3.71 16.60
CA GLU A 12 -11.36 3.06 16.80
C GLU A 12 -12.44 4.01 17.37
N THR A 13 -12.03 4.94 18.24
CA THR A 13 -12.97 5.87 18.87
C THR A 13 -13.33 7.06 17.99
N HIS A 14 -12.39 7.57 17.21
CA HIS A 14 -12.53 8.87 16.55
C HIS A 14 -12.50 8.83 15.03
N ALA A 15 -11.80 7.86 14.42
CA ALA A 15 -11.61 7.79 12.98
C ALA A 15 -12.46 6.70 12.31
N LEU A 16 -12.84 5.64 13.03
CA LEU A 16 -13.70 4.58 12.49
C LEU A 16 -15.07 5.13 12.08
N ASP A 17 -15.51 4.84 10.85
CA ASP A 17 -16.89 4.98 10.42
C ASP A 17 -17.66 3.71 10.78
N SER A 18 -18.39 3.76 11.89
CA SER A 18 -19.16 2.62 12.39
C SER A 18 -20.40 2.29 11.54
N GLU A 19 -20.82 3.17 10.65
CA GLU A 19 -21.99 2.98 9.79
C GLU A 19 -21.62 2.29 8.47
N ASN A 20 -20.58 2.79 7.78
CA ASN A 20 -20.21 2.30 6.45
C ASN A 20 -18.89 1.51 6.45
N GLY A 21 -18.20 1.44 7.58
CA GLY A 21 -16.89 0.79 7.72
C GLY A 21 -15.72 1.64 7.23
N GLY A 22 -14.52 1.23 7.58
CA GLY A 22 -13.28 1.93 7.27
C GLY A 22 -13.07 3.20 8.10
N TYR A 23 -12.01 3.93 7.76
CA TYR A 23 -11.54 5.08 8.55
C TYR A 23 -11.60 6.36 7.72
N VAL A 24 -11.98 7.46 8.38
CA VAL A 24 -12.00 8.78 7.76
C VAL A 24 -10.57 9.33 7.62
N GLU A 25 -10.37 10.17 6.61
CA GLU A 25 -9.08 10.68 6.19
C GLU A 25 -8.40 11.56 7.24
N ALA A 26 -9.14 12.45 7.87
CA ALA A 26 -8.60 13.38 8.86
C ALA A 26 -9.58 13.71 9.98
N ARG A 27 -9.02 14.19 11.09
CA ARG A 27 -9.72 14.81 12.22
C ARG A 27 -9.00 16.10 12.61
N ALA A 28 -9.70 17.01 13.24
CA ALA A 28 -9.08 18.16 13.85
C ALA A 28 -8.15 17.73 15.01
N ILE A 29 -7.30 18.65 15.49
CA ILE A 29 -6.30 18.37 16.54
C ILE A 29 -6.92 17.87 17.86
N ASP A 30 -8.19 18.19 18.10
CA ASP A 30 -8.96 17.76 19.28
C ASP A 30 -9.85 16.52 18.98
N TRP A 31 -9.62 15.85 17.84
CA TRP A 31 -10.38 14.72 17.33
C TRP A 31 -11.82 15.00 16.91
N SER A 32 -12.25 16.26 16.89
CA SER A 32 -13.53 16.66 16.32
C SER A 32 -13.56 16.48 14.79
N GLN A 33 -14.76 16.50 14.23
CA GLN A 33 -14.91 16.49 12.77
C GLN A 33 -14.32 17.75 12.15
N THR A 34 -13.79 17.62 10.94
CA THR A 34 -13.26 18.72 10.13
C THR A 34 -13.75 18.56 8.68
N ASP A 35 -13.96 19.69 8.01
CA ASP A 35 -14.27 19.72 6.58
C ASP A 35 -13.01 19.75 5.72
N ASP A 36 -11.85 20.02 6.31
CA ASP A 36 -10.55 19.98 5.65
C ASP A 36 -9.91 18.61 5.89
N MET A 37 -10.01 17.75 4.89
CA MET A 37 -9.49 16.38 4.89
C MET A 37 -8.20 16.24 4.06
N ILE A 38 -7.64 17.36 3.55
CA ILE A 38 -6.47 17.34 2.69
C ILE A 38 -5.22 17.07 3.52
N LEU A 39 -4.52 15.96 3.26
CA LEU A 39 -3.25 15.61 3.88
C LEU A 39 -2.04 16.12 3.07
N SER A 40 -2.19 16.23 1.76
CA SER A 40 -1.14 16.77 0.89
C SER A 40 -1.75 17.61 -0.25
N PRO A 41 -0.96 18.50 -0.89
CA PRO A 41 -1.44 19.30 -2.01
C PRO A 41 -1.89 18.51 -3.25
N LYS A 42 -1.62 17.21 -3.27
CA LYS A 42 -2.00 16.29 -4.37
C LYS A 42 -3.32 15.55 -4.09
N ASP A 43 -3.81 15.61 -2.86
CA ASP A 43 -4.98 14.86 -2.43
C ASP A 43 -6.26 15.61 -2.74
N MET A 44 -7.31 14.85 -3.03
CA MET A 44 -8.67 15.36 -3.10
C MET A 44 -9.19 15.61 -1.69
N ASN A 45 -9.93 16.69 -1.48
CA ASN A 45 -10.66 16.87 -0.23
C ASN A 45 -11.87 15.92 -0.19
N CYS A 46 -11.69 14.77 0.42
CA CYS A 46 -12.74 13.75 0.54
C CYS A 46 -12.67 13.07 1.91
N PRO A 47 -13.78 12.50 2.38
CA PRO A 47 -13.81 11.91 3.73
C PRO A 47 -13.11 10.57 3.86
N LYS A 48 -12.90 9.83 2.77
CA LYS A 48 -12.23 8.53 2.77
C LYS A 48 -11.29 8.39 1.58
N SER A 49 -10.11 7.84 1.83
CA SER A 49 -9.17 7.42 0.79
C SER A 49 -8.80 5.95 0.92
N MET A 50 -8.43 5.35 -0.19
CA MET A 50 -7.80 4.04 -0.20
C MET A 50 -6.51 4.07 0.65
N ASN A 51 -5.69 5.10 0.47
CA ASN A 51 -4.38 5.22 1.10
C ASN A 51 -4.46 5.15 2.64
N THR A 52 -5.35 5.93 3.27
CA THR A 52 -5.56 5.89 4.72
C THR A 52 -5.99 4.50 5.19
N ASN A 53 -6.95 3.87 4.51
CA ASN A 53 -7.44 2.56 4.92
C ASN A 53 -6.40 1.45 4.73
N LEU A 54 -5.60 1.52 3.66
CA LEU A 54 -4.49 0.58 3.41
C LEU A 54 -3.42 0.66 4.51
N HIS A 55 -3.03 1.87 4.92
CA HIS A 55 -1.98 2.04 5.93
C HIS A 55 -2.47 1.79 7.37
N VAL A 56 -3.75 2.01 7.67
CA VAL A 56 -4.33 1.55 8.94
C VAL A 56 -4.35 0.01 8.97
N MET A 57 -4.71 -0.65 7.87
CA MET A 57 -4.64 -2.11 7.77
C MET A 57 -3.21 -2.63 7.98
N GLU A 58 -2.22 -2.02 7.38
CA GLU A 58 -0.81 -2.38 7.57
C GLU A 58 -0.38 -2.23 9.04
N ALA A 59 -0.73 -1.11 9.67
CA ALA A 59 -0.43 -0.87 11.07
C ALA A 59 -1.09 -1.92 11.99
N TYR A 60 -2.34 -2.27 11.71
CA TYR A 60 -3.08 -3.28 12.48
C TYR A 60 -2.54 -4.70 12.25
N THR A 61 -2.08 -5.02 11.05
CA THR A 61 -1.39 -6.28 10.75
C THR A 61 -0.15 -6.44 11.63
N ASN A 62 0.68 -5.39 11.70
CA ASN A 62 1.87 -5.39 12.55
C ASN A 62 1.55 -5.44 14.05
N LEU A 63 0.51 -4.72 14.47
CA LEU A 63 0.05 -4.74 15.86
C LEU A 63 -0.44 -6.14 16.24
N TYR A 64 -1.30 -6.75 15.42
CA TYR A 64 -1.86 -8.09 15.65
C TYR A 64 -0.78 -9.17 15.78
N ARG A 65 0.21 -9.15 14.87
CA ARG A 65 1.36 -10.05 14.85
C ARG A 65 2.25 -9.90 16.08
N THR A 66 2.43 -8.67 16.56
CA THR A 66 3.37 -8.35 17.63
C THR A 66 2.78 -8.55 19.02
N LEU A 67 1.46 -8.40 19.19
CA LEU A 67 0.77 -8.52 20.46
C LEU A 67 1.08 -9.81 21.24
N PRO A 68 1.01 -11.03 20.65
CA PRO A 68 1.27 -12.27 21.40
C PRO A 68 2.73 -12.40 21.85
N VAL A 69 3.66 -11.71 21.18
CA VAL A 69 5.08 -11.72 21.56
C VAL A 69 5.36 -10.82 22.75
N VAL A 70 4.73 -9.62 22.77
CA VAL A 70 4.99 -8.60 23.80
C VAL A 70 4.05 -8.74 24.99
N PHE A 71 2.80 -9.10 24.74
CA PHE A 71 1.75 -9.28 25.74
C PHE A 71 1.00 -10.61 25.53
N PRO A 72 1.60 -11.76 25.88
CA PRO A 72 1.01 -13.08 25.61
C PRO A 72 -0.36 -13.30 26.25
N ASP A 73 -0.65 -12.60 27.34
CA ASP A 73 -1.92 -12.71 28.07
C ASP A 73 -3.01 -11.74 27.57
N ALA A 74 -2.69 -10.83 26.65
CA ALA A 74 -3.61 -9.80 26.14
C ALA A 74 -4.56 -10.34 25.05
N LYS A 75 -5.24 -11.46 25.31
CA LYS A 75 -6.10 -12.15 24.32
C LYS A 75 -7.29 -11.31 23.86
N SER A 76 -7.90 -10.52 24.77
CA SER A 76 -9.05 -9.67 24.44
C SER A 76 -8.66 -8.61 23.42
N ILE A 77 -7.62 -7.82 23.73
CA ILE A 77 -7.17 -6.76 22.82
C ILE A 77 -6.66 -7.32 21.48
N ARG A 78 -6.04 -8.52 21.49
CA ARG A 78 -5.66 -9.18 20.25
C ARG A 78 -6.88 -9.53 19.39
N ALA A 79 -7.97 -10.02 20.00
CA ALA A 79 -9.21 -10.29 19.30
C ALA A 79 -9.82 -9.00 18.69
N GLU A 80 -9.86 -7.92 19.48
CA GLU A 80 -10.35 -6.61 19.00
C GLU A 80 -9.55 -6.08 17.81
N VAL A 81 -8.22 -6.15 17.86
CA VAL A 81 -7.35 -5.78 16.73
C VAL A 81 -7.57 -6.72 15.53
N GLY A 82 -7.78 -8.02 15.78
CA GLY A 82 -8.08 -8.99 14.72
C GLY A 82 -9.40 -8.71 14.01
N ASP A 83 -10.46 -8.39 14.77
CA ASP A 83 -11.77 -8.03 14.20
C ASP A 83 -11.69 -6.75 13.37
N ALA A 84 -10.98 -5.73 13.84
CA ALA A 84 -10.75 -4.49 13.12
C ALA A 84 -9.93 -4.72 11.82
N LEU A 85 -8.88 -5.55 11.89
CA LEU A 85 -8.07 -5.93 10.73
C LEU A 85 -8.89 -6.70 9.69
N ALA A 86 -9.68 -7.69 10.12
CA ALA A 86 -10.56 -8.46 9.23
C ALA A 86 -11.59 -7.55 8.54
N SER A 87 -12.15 -6.58 9.28
CA SER A 87 -13.07 -5.58 8.73
C SER A 87 -12.39 -4.73 7.64
N LEU A 88 -11.14 -4.29 7.85
CA LEU A 88 -10.38 -3.51 6.85
C LEU A 88 -10.06 -4.31 5.60
N VAL A 89 -9.70 -5.59 5.74
CA VAL A 89 -9.51 -6.48 4.58
C VAL A 89 -10.80 -6.56 3.76
N ARG A 90 -11.96 -6.74 4.40
CA ARG A 90 -13.26 -6.77 3.71
C ARG A 90 -13.63 -5.42 3.07
N VAL A 91 -13.41 -4.30 3.76
CA VAL A 91 -13.61 -2.96 3.19
C VAL A 91 -12.74 -2.76 1.94
N SER A 92 -11.51 -3.22 1.97
CA SER A 92 -10.60 -3.11 0.82
C SER A 92 -11.09 -3.90 -0.40
N VAL A 93 -11.60 -5.12 -0.19
CA VAL A 93 -12.08 -5.98 -1.28
C VAL A 93 -13.48 -5.59 -1.75
N ASP A 94 -14.39 -5.25 -0.82
CA ASP A 94 -15.81 -5.04 -1.13
C ASP A 94 -16.13 -3.60 -1.55
N LYS A 95 -15.32 -2.61 -1.12
CA LYS A 95 -15.61 -1.19 -1.29
C LYS A 95 -14.55 -0.44 -2.10
N ILE A 96 -13.28 -0.68 -1.82
CA ILE A 96 -12.16 0.03 -2.44
C ILE A 96 -11.80 -0.56 -3.79
N LEU A 97 -11.74 -1.88 -3.89
CA LEU A 97 -11.45 -2.58 -5.15
C LEU A 97 -12.56 -2.35 -6.17
N GLN A 98 -12.19 -1.95 -7.39
CA GLN A 98 -13.11 -1.70 -8.48
C GLN A 98 -13.23 -2.94 -9.39
N PRO A 99 -14.31 -3.05 -10.20
CA PRO A 99 -14.52 -4.21 -11.09
C PRO A 99 -13.41 -4.48 -12.11
N ASN A 100 -12.59 -3.45 -12.42
CA ASN A 100 -11.42 -3.56 -13.30
C ASN A 100 -10.16 -4.07 -12.59
N ALA A 101 -10.28 -4.46 -11.31
CA ALA A 101 -9.21 -4.93 -10.45
C ALA A 101 -8.13 -3.87 -10.08
N HIS A 102 -8.44 -2.60 -10.23
CA HIS A 102 -7.69 -1.50 -9.63
C HIS A 102 -8.35 -1.01 -8.35
N LEU A 103 -7.60 -0.36 -7.48
CA LEU A 103 -8.15 0.27 -6.30
C LEU A 103 -8.64 1.69 -6.65
N GLY A 104 -9.87 2.02 -6.24
CA GLY A 104 -10.34 3.40 -6.25
C GLY A 104 -9.55 4.24 -5.24
N MET A 105 -9.27 5.49 -5.56
CA MET A 105 -8.40 6.35 -4.75
C MET A 105 -9.17 7.11 -3.67
N PHE A 106 -10.27 7.76 -4.02
CA PHE A 106 -10.99 8.72 -3.20
C PHE A 106 -12.50 8.44 -3.20
N PHE A 107 -13.11 8.51 -2.03
CA PHE A 107 -14.50 8.12 -1.82
C PHE A 107 -15.26 9.11 -0.93
N ASP A 108 -16.59 9.15 -1.10
CA ASP A 108 -17.47 9.75 -0.10
C ASP A 108 -17.66 8.81 1.12
N MET A 109 -18.51 9.24 2.07
CA MET A 109 -18.75 8.44 3.29
C MET A 109 -19.37 7.07 3.00
N GLU A 110 -20.18 6.94 1.95
CA GLU A 110 -20.86 5.72 1.53
C GLU A 110 -20.06 4.85 0.56
N TRP A 111 -18.77 5.15 0.38
CA TRP A 111 -17.84 4.47 -0.52
C TRP A 111 -18.17 4.63 -2.02
N LYS A 112 -18.82 5.71 -2.41
CA LYS A 112 -18.95 6.07 -3.81
C LYS A 112 -17.64 6.67 -4.30
N LEU A 113 -17.11 6.12 -5.39
CA LEU A 113 -15.87 6.59 -6.02
C LEU A 113 -16.05 8.04 -6.54
N LEU A 114 -15.09 8.91 -6.21
CA LEU A 114 -15.09 10.33 -6.56
C LEU A 114 -14.09 10.69 -7.66
N ALA A 115 -13.11 9.83 -7.96
CA ALA A 115 -12.11 10.03 -8.98
C ALA A 115 -11.83 8.73 -9.72
N ASP A 116 -11.45 8.82 -10.99
CA ASP A 116 -11.17 7.70 -11.89
C ASP A 116 -9.66 7.45 -12.11
N GLU A 117 -8.83 8.06 -11.27
CA GLU A 117 -7.39 7.88 -11.30
C GLU A 117 -7.01 6.48 -10.80
N ILE A 118 -6.04 5.87 -11.47
CA ILE A 118 -5.46 4.57 -11.13
C ILE A 118 -4.00 4.79 -10.71
N SER A 119 -3.65 4.31 -9.52
CA SER A 119 -2.29 4.33 -9.00
C SER A 119 -1.70 2.93 -9.04
N TYR A 120 -0.86 2.66 -10.01
CA TYR A 120 -0.25 1.35 -10.15
C TYR A 120 0.65 0.96 -8.96
N GLY A 121 1.28 1.96 -8.34
CA GLY A 121 2.04 1.76 -7.12
C GLY A 121 1.18 1.26 -5.96
N HIS A 122 -0.01 1.84 -5.76
CA HIS A 122 -0.92 1.39 -4.71
C HIS A 122 -1.58 0.05 -5.03
N ASP A 123 -1.88 -0.24 -6.30
CA ASP A 123 -2.40 -1.55 -6.69
C ASP A 123 -1.41 -2.64 -6.29
N ILE A 124 -0.14 -2.51 -6.70
CA ILE A 124 0.86 -3.53 -6.38
C ILE A 124 1.19 -3.58 -4.89
N GLU A 125 1.18 -2.45 -4.17
CA GLU A 125 1.33 -2.39 -2.71
C GLU A 125 0.18 -3.11 -2.01
N ALA A 126 -1.05 -2.79 -2.36
CA ALA A 126 -2.23 -3.42 -1.75
C ALA A 126 -2.27 -4.94 -1.99
N SER A 127 -1.79 -5.42 -3.14
CA SER A 127 -1.78 -6.85 -3.45
C SER A 127 -1.02 -7.67 -2.40
N TRP A 128 0.12 -7.21 -1.92
CA TRP A 128 0.89 -7.94 -0.93
C TRP A 128 0.50 -7.61 0.51
N LEU A 129 0.07 -6.36 0.81
CA LEU A 129 -0.39 -6.00 2.16
C LEU A 129 -1.69 -6.73 2.54
N LEU A 130 -2.65 -6.84 1.62
CA LEU A 130 -3.88 -7.61 1.82
C LEU A 130 -3.57 -9.10 2.07
N TRP A 131 -2.65 -9.67 1.30
CA TRP A 131 -2.24 -11.05 1.49
C TRP A 131 -1.54 -11.27 2.84
N GLU A 132 -0.65 -10.36 3.23
CA GLU A 132 0.01 -10.42 4.53
C GLU A 132 -1.01 -10.34 5.67
N ALA A 133 -1.97 -9.40 5.61
CA ALA A 133 -3.02 -9.25 6.60
C ALA A 133 -3.84 -10.54 6.78
N ALA A 134 -4.26 -11.16 5.67
CA ALA A 134 -5.02 -12.41 5.71
C ALA A 134 -4.20 -13.58 6.23
N CYS A 135 -2.92 -13.64 5.92
CA CYS A 135 -2.02 -14.68 6.47
C CYS A 135 -1.84 -14.54 7.98
N GLU A 136 -1.77 -13.31 8.51
CA GLU A 136 -1.60 -13.06 9.95
C GLU A 136 -2.88 -13.34 10.75
N LEU A 137 -4.07 -13.11 10.16
CA LEU A 137 -5.35 -13.36 10.82
C LEU A 137 -5.62 -14.84 11.11
N ASP A 138 -4.90 -15.75 10.45
CA ASP A 138 -5.08 -17.20 10.58
C ASP A 138 -6.53 -17.66 10.25
N ASP A 139 -7.18 -16.93 9.34
CA ASP A 139 -8.53 -17.20 8.83
C ASP A 139 -8.41 -17.78 7.41
N GLU A 140 -8.48 -19.11 7.30
CA GLU A 140 -8.32 -19.83 6.03
C GLU A 140 -9.47 -19.53 5.04
N GLU A 141 -10.66 -19.19 5.52
CA GLU A 141 -11.79 -18.82 4.64
C GLU A 141 -11.52 -17.46 4.00
N LEU A 142 -11.20 -16.43 4.80
CA LEU A 142 -10.84 -15.11 4.30
C LEU A 142 -9.63 -15.15 3.37
N LYS A 143 -8.59 -15.91 3.76
CA LYS A 143 -7.38 -16.08 2.96
C LYS A 143 -7.67 -16.73 1.60
N SER A 144 -8.58 -17.72 1.56
CA SER A 144 -9.04 -18.34 0.31
C SER A 144 -9.83 -17.36 -0.55
N GLU A 145 -10.72 -16.57 0.05
CA GLU A 145 -11.52 -15.55 -0.66
C GLU A 145 -10.66 -14.51 -1.36
N ILE A 146 -9.63 -13.99 -0.67
CA ILE A 146 -8.84 -12.88 -1.22
C ILE A 146 -7.67 -13.32 -2.09
N ARG A 147 -7.31 -14.60 -2.08
CA ARG A 147 -6.14 -15.10 -2.81
C ARG A 147 -6.17 -14.75 -4.30
N ASP A 148 -7.27 -15.07 -4.97
CA ASP A 148 -7.40 -14.81 -6.41
C ASP A 148 -7.54 -13.31 -6.70
N THR A 149 -8.13 -12.56 -5.76
CA THR A 149 -8.23 -11.10 -5.84
C THR A 149 -6.86 -10.44 -5.82
N VAL A 150 -6.00 -10.76 -4.86
CA VAL A 150 -4.66 -10.15 -4.76
C VAL A 150 -3.77 -10.51 -5.94
N ILE A 151 -3.87 -11.75 -6.45
CA ILE A 151 -3.19 -12.17 -7.68
C ILE A 151 -3.68 -11.33 -8.86
N ARG A 152 -4.99 -11.13 -8.99
CA ARG A 152 -5.58 -10.35 -10.08
C ARG A 152 -5.18 -8.88 -10.03
N VAL A 153 -5.13 -8.27 -8.85
CA VAL A 153 -4.65 -6.89 -8.67
C VAL A 153 -3.19 -6.77 -9.11
N ALA A 154 -2.33 -7.70 -8.70
CA ALA A 154 -0.93 -7.70 -9.14
C ALA A 154 -0.77 -7.96 -10.64
N GLU A 155 -1.64 -8.79 -11.24
CA GLU A 155 -1.63 -9.05 -12.68
C GLU A 155 -1.96 -7.79 -13.48
N VAL A 156 -3.01 -7.03 -13.12
CA VAL A 156 -3.32 -5.78 -13.82
C VAL A 156 -2.24 -4.72 -13.61
N ALA A 157 -1.62 -4.65 -12.42
CA ALA A 157 -0.48 -3.78 -12.18
C ALA A 157 0.73 -4.14 -13.07
N LEU A 158 0.97 -5.45 -13.30
CA LEU A 158 2.01 -5.92 -14.21
C LEU A 158 1.67 -5.61 -15.68
N ASP A 159 0.45 -5.89 -16.10
CA ASP A 159 0.05 -5.79 -17.51
C ASP A 159 -0.11 -4.33 -17.97
N GLU A 160 -0.57 -3.46 -17.08
CA GLU A 160 -0.93 -2.08 -17.43
C GLU A 160 0.06 -1.05 -16.89
N GLY A 161 0.62 -1.26 -15.69
CA GLY A 161 1.46 -0.30 -14.97
C GLY A 161 2.96 -0.56 -15.07
N PHE A 162 3.38 -1.77 -15.45
CA PHE A 162 4.79 -2.12 -15.52
C PHE A 162 5.34 -1.96 -16.94
N ASP A 163 6.32 -1.08 -17.10
CA ASP A 163 7.07 -0.92 -18.35
C ASP A 163 8.04 -2.09 -18.54
N CYS A 164 7.60 -3.15 -19.20
CA CYS A 164 8.39 -4.36 -19.43
C CYS A 164 9.67 -4.13 -20.26
N GLN A 165 9.76 -3.04 -21.01
CA GLN A 165 10.95 -2.71 -21.81
C GLN A 165 12.05 -2.14 -20.94
N ASN A 166 11.69 -1.23 -20.03
CA ASN A 166 12.62 -0.58 -19.12
C ASN A 166 12.74 -1.31 -17.77
N GLY A 167 11.76 -2.14 -17.41
CA GLY A 167 11.78 -2.91 -16.17
C GLY A 167 11.40 -2.09 -14.93
N CYS A 168 10.43 -1.18 -15.04
CA CYS A 168 10.04 -0.29 -13.95
C CYS A 168 8.56 0.05 -13.94
N MET A 169 8.03 0.39 -12.75
CA MET A 169 6.64 0.77 -12.56
C MET A 169 6.38 2.21 -12.99
N GLU A 170 5.32 2.44 -13.74
CA GLU A 170 4.76 3.76 -14.04
C GLU A 170 3.96 4.32 -12.85
N ASN A 171 3.62 5.61 -12.87
CA ASN A 171 2.95 6.26 -11.74
C ASN A 171 1.43 6.10 -11.80
N PHE A 172 0.77 6.84 -12.68
CA PHE A 172 -0.69 6.94 -12.74
C PHE A 172 -1.26 6.79 -14.14
N LEU A 173 -2.49 6.33 -14.19
CA LEU A 173 -3.40 6.50 -15.32
C LEU A 173 -4.53 7.44 -14.88
N CYS A 174 -4.75 8.52 -15.62
CA CYS A 174 -5.66 9.60 -15.28
C CYS A 174 -6.69 9.84 -16.40
N ASP A 175 -7.68 10.70 -16.12
CA ASP A 175 -8.68 11.16 -17.11
C ASP A 175 -9.42 9.99 -17.82
N GLY A 176 -9.83 8.99 -17.07
CA GLY A 176 -10.50 7.81 -17.61
C GLY A 176 -9.64 7.05 -18.62
N GLY A 177 -8.35 6.97 -18.37
CA GLY A 177 -7.40 6.24 -19.23
C GLY A 177 -6.81 7.04 -20.39
N LYS A 178 -7.06 8.35 -20.46
CA LYS A 178 -6.59 9.20 -21.58
C LYS A 178 -5.21 9.80 -21.36
N SER A 179 -4.81 9.95 -20.11
CA SER A 179 -3.52 10.52 -19.70
C SER A 179 -2.74 9.54 -18.84
N ARG A 180 -1.45 9.35 -19.16
CA ARG A 180 -0.57 8.43 -18.46
C ARG A 180 0.62 9.20 -17.89
N ASP A 181 0.76 9.21 -16.57
CA ASP A 181 1.95 9.73 -15.91
C ASP A 181 3.01 8.62 -15.82
N ARG A 182 4.05 8.76 -16.61
CA ARG A 182 5.19 7.83 -16.69
C ARG A 182 6.36 8.22 -15.79
N THR A 183 6.14 9.07 -14.83
CA THR A 183 7.14 9.36 -13.80
C THR A 183 7.48 8.10 -13.02
N ARG A 184 8.77 7.88 -12.74
CA ARG A 184 9.22 6.72 -11.94
C ARG A 184 9.42 7.17 -10.51
N VAL A 185 8.34 7.14 -9.74
CA VAL A 185 8.36 7.53 -8.33
C VAL A 185 9.01 6.43 -7.49
N TRP A 186 9.85 6.78 -6.56
CA TRP A 186 10.71 5.89 -5.78
C TRP A 186 9.95 4.79 -5.03
N TRP A 187 8.82 5.14 -4.42
CA TRP A 187 8.05 4.18 -3.63
C TRP A 187 7.32 3.15 -4.51
N ASN A 188 6.83 3.55 -5.69
CA ASN A 188 6.23 2.61 -6.65
C ASN A 188 7.23 1.51 -7.04
N GLN A 189 8.52 1.90 -7.22
CA GLN A 189 9.57 0.94 -7.56
C GLN A 189 9.85 -0.02 -6.42
N ALA A 190 9.83 0.47 -5.18
CA ALA A 190 9.99 -0.35 -3.99
C ALA A 190 8.83 -1.34 -3.81
N GLU A 191 7.59 -0.87 -3.94
CA GLU A 191 6.40 -1.70 -3.77
C GLU A 191 6.24 -2.73 -4.88
N ALA A 192 6.62 -2.40 -6.11
CA ALA A 192 6.66 -3.36 -7.22
C ALA A 192 7.56 -4.57 -6.91
N MET A 193 8.69 -4.36 -6.24
CA MET A 193 9.55 -5.46 -5.78
C MET A 193 8.81 -6.40 -4.82
N ASN A 194 8.16 -5.84 -3.78
CA ASN A 194 7.44 -6.63 -2.79
C ASN A 194 6.24 -7.36 -3.39
N GLY A 195 5.44 -6.65 -4.19
CA GLY A 195 4.23 -7.22 -4.76
C GLY A 195 4.51 -8.33 -5.77
N PHE A 196 5.44 -8.13 -6.71
CA PHE A 196 5.79 -9.16 -7.68
C PHE A 196 6.47 -10.36 -7.02
N TYR A 197 7.36 -10.13 -6.04
CA TYR A 197 7.96 -11.23 -5.28
C TYR A 197 6.88 -12.03 -4.53
N ASN A 198 5.93 -11.34 -3.90
CA ASN A 198 4.82 -11.96 -3.18
C ASN A 198 3.97 -12.86 -4.09
N VAL A 199 3.57 -12.36 -5.26
CA VAL A 199 2.74 -13.16 -6.18
C VAL A 199 3.53 -14.31 -6.80
N TRP A 200 4.82 -14.14 -7.03
CA TRP A 200 5.68 -15.25 -7.42
C TRP A 200 5.71 -16.35 -6.35
N GLU A 201 5.88 -16.01 -5.08
CA GLU A 201 5.80 -17.01 -3.98
C GLU A 201 4.43 -17.71 -3.92
N MET A 202 3.34 -17.00 -4.22
CA MET A 202 1.97 -17.55 -4.19
C MET A 202 1.67 -18.49 -5.36
N THR A 203 2.23 -18.21 -6.54
CA THR A 203 1.83 -18.85 -7.81
C THR A 203 2.91 -19.71 -8.44
N GLY A 204 4.18 -19.39 -8.21
CA GLY A 204 5.32 -19.98 -8.92
C GLY A 204 5.45 -19.54 -10.39
N GLU A 205 4.67 -18.52 -10.83
CA GLU A 205 4.72 -18.04 -12.21
C GLU A 205 5.94 -17.16 -12.45
N GLU A 206 6.82 -17.60 -13.35
CA GLU A 206 8.11 -16.94 -13.67
C GLU A 206 7.96 -15.47 -14.14
N LYS A 207 6.82 -15.09 -14.75
CA LYS A 207 6.59 -13.70 -15.18
C LYS A 207 6.74 -12.69 -14.05
N TYR A 208 6.37 -13.06 -12.81
CA TYR A 208 6.48 -12.19 -11.64
C TYR A 208 7.92 -12.14 -11.10
N ALA A 209 8.63 -13.26 -11.12
CA ALA A 209 10.06 -13.28 -10.79
C ALA A 209 10.87 -12.42 -11.77
N ASP A 210 10.60 -12.56 -13.08
CA ASP A 210 11.22 -11.75 -14.13
C ASP A 210 10.93 -10.26 -13.95
N ALA A 211 9.70 -9.88 -13.61
CA ALA A 211 9.34 -8.50 -13.33
C ALA A 211 10.09 -7.95 -12.11
N CYS A 212 10.17 -8.72 -11.02
CA CYS A 212 10.92 -8.36 -9.83
C CYS A 212 12.42 -8.16 -10.12
N LEU A 213 13.05 -9.07 -10.89
CA LEU A 213 14.46 -8.95 -11.26
C LEU A 213 14.73 -7.73 -12.16
N LYS A 214 13.87 -7.46 -13.14
CA LYS A 214 13.97 -6.27 -13.99
C LYS A 214 13.80 -4.99 -13.19
N GLN A 215 12.83 -4.97 -12.26
CA GLN A 215 12.62 -3.85 -11.36
C GLN A 215 13.85 -3.58 -10.49
N TRP A 216 14.50 -4.62 -9.99
CA TRP A 216 15.75 -4.48 -9.22
C TRP A 216 16.88 -3.92 -10.06
N ASP A 217 17.05 -4.41 -11.30
CA ASP A 217 18.06 -3.89 -12.23
C ASP A 217 17.82 -2.39 -12.54
N TRP A 218 16.55 -1.99 -12.72
CA TRP A 218 16.21 -0.57 -12.88
C TRP A 218 16.59 0.25 -11.65
N ILE A 219 16.22 -0.22 -10.46
CA ILE A 219 16.55 0.46 -9.20
C ILE A 219 18.06 0.64 -9.06
N LEU A 220 18.84 -0.42 -9.30
CA LEU A 220 20.29 -0.37 -9.19
C LEU A 220 20.93 0.62 -10.18
N ASN A 221 20.38 0.73 -11.38
CA ASN A 221 20.99 1.53 -12.43
C ASN A 221 20.50 2.97 -12.51
N HIS A 222 19.28 3.26 -12.04
CA HIS A 222 18.64 4.55 -12.20
C HIS A 222 18.17 5.18 -10.89
N GLN A 223 17.47 4.42 -10.01
CA GLN A 223 16.83 5.00 -8.83
C GLN A 223 17.83 5.37 -7.73
N ILE A 224 18.93 4.62 -7.59
CA ILE A 224 19.94 4.85 -6.56
C ILE A 224 20.93 5.93 -6.99
N ASP A 225 21.09 7.00 -6.20
CA ASP A 225 22.18 7.95 -6.36
C ASP A 225 23.49 7.34 -5.84
N LYS A 226 24.25 6.75 -6.74
CA LYS A 226 25.53 6.08 -6.42
C LYS A 226 26.61 7.04 -5.93
N LYS A 227 26.44 8.35 -6.15
CA LYS A 227 27.42 9.36 -5.77
C LYS A 227 27.21 9.87 -4.35
N ASN A 228 25.95 10.18 -4.00
CA ASN A 228 25.64 10.83 -2.74
C ASN A 228 24.77 9.96 -1.81
N GLY A 229 24.44 8.74 -2.24
CA GLY A 229 23.57 7.83 -1.50
C GLY A 229 22.10 8.17 -1.63
N GLU A 230 21.25 7.32 -1.08
CA GLU A 230 19.79 7.37 -1.13
C GLU A 230 19.23 7.19 -2.55
N TRP A 231 17.92 6.95 -2.64
CA TRP A 231 17.21 6.89 -3.90
C TRP A 231 16.74 8.28 -4.32
N TRP A 232 16.77 8.57 -5.60
CA TRP A 232 16.09 9.74 -6.16
C TRP A 232 14.58 9.67 -5.83
N ASN A 233 13.95 10.82 -5.59
CA ASN A 233 12.52 10.88 -5.32
C ASN A 233 11.72 10.41 -6.54
N ALA A 234 12.06 10.97 -7.70
CA ALA A 234 11.43 10.64 -8.95
C ALA A 234 12.40 10.72 -10.13
N LEU A 235 12.14 9.92 -11.14
CA LEU A 235 12.84 9.95 -12.43
C LEU A 235 11.80 10.25 -13.53
N ASP A 236 12.22 10.83 -14.61
CA ASP A 236 11.41 10.94 -15.82
C ASP A 236 11.25 9.58 -16.53
N SER A 237 10.49 9.55 -17.64
CA SER A 237 10.28 8.32 -18.41
C SER A 237 11.56 7.72 -19.00
N ASP A 238 12.60 8.53 -19.17
CA ASP A 238 13.90 8.11 -19.71
C ASP A 238 14.90 7.71 -18.62
N GLY A 239 14.50 7.76 -17.36
CA GLY A 239 15.31 7.36 -16.21
C GLY A 239 16.25 8.46 -15.69
N ASN A 240 16.02 9.72 -16.04
CA ASN A 240 16.83 10.84 -15.54
C ASN A 240 16.22 11.38 -14.23
N PRO A 241 17.03 11.71 -13.21
CA PRO A 241 16.55 12.26 -11.95
C PRO A 241 15.84 13.62 -12.13
N ILE A 242 14.65 13.74 -11.50
CA ILE A 242 13.93 15.02 -11.40
C ILE A 242 14.52 15.81 -10.22
N LEU A 243 15.54 16.61 -10.51
CA LEU A 243 16.38 17.27 -9.48
C LEU A 243 15.67 18.35 -8.64
N LYS A 244 14.46 18.78 -9.02
CA LYS A 244 13.66 19.70 -8.20
C LYS A 244 13.01 19.02 -6.99
N GLU A 245 12.98 17.71 -6.97
CA GLU A 245 12.42 16.92 -5.88
C GLU A 245 13.53 16.52 -4.90
N ASP A 246 13.31 16.81 -3.62
CA ASP A 246 14.25 16.45 -2.56
C ASP A 246 14.31 14.93 -2.35
N LYS A 247 15.51 14.41 -2.03
CA LYS A 247 15.69 12.98 -1.72
C LYS A 247 15.22 12.57 -0.32
N GLY A 248 14.77 13.49 0.46
CA GLY A 248 14.18 13.28 1.79
C GLY A 248 13.25 14.42 2.14
N GLY A 249 12.14 14.13 2.80
CA GLY A 249 11.12 15.11 3.14
C GLY A 249 9.98 14.49 3.91
N ASN A 250 8.90 15.23 4.11
CA ASN A 250 7.74 14.76 4.89
C ASN A 250 7.12 13.48 4.33
N TRP A 251 7.14 13.32 3.00
CA TRP A 251 6.56 12.18 2.29
C TRP A 251 7.60 11.21 1.74
N LYS A 252 8.87 11.56 1.77
CA LYS A 252 9.96 10.68 1.33
C LYS A 252 10.92 10.40 2.47
N THR A 253 10.77 9.23 3.05
CA THR A 253 11.64 8.66 4.08
C THR A 253 12.18 7.31 3.60
N SER A 254 12.93 6.60 4.42
CA SER A 254 13.35 5.22 4.14
C SER A 254 12.24 4.18 4.33
N TYR A 255 10.98 4.57 4.50
CA TYR A 255 9.87 3.68 4.79
C TYR A 255 9.69 2.61 3.71
N HIS A 256 9.35 2.96 2.47
CA HIS A 256 9.11 1.97 1.41
C HIS A 256 10.38 1.23 0.98
N ASN A 257 11.45 1.93 0.65
CA ASN A 257 12.68 1.28 0.17
C ASN A 257 13.39 0.48 1.27
N GLY A 258 13.39 0.95 2.52
CA GLY A 258 13.92 0.21 3.66
C GLY A 258 13.10 -1.03 3.98
N ARG A 259 11.75 -0.89 4.02
CA ARG A 259 10.82 -2.02 4.20
C ARG A 259 11.04 -3.08 3.13
N THR A 260 11.08 -2.70 1.85
CA THR A 260 11.30 -3.62 0.74
C THR A 260 12.60 -4.41 0.89
N CYS A 261 13.70 -3.74 1.23
CA CYS A 261 14.98 -4.44 1.46
C CYS A 261 14.89 -5.44 2.62
N ILE A 262 14.24 -5.07 3.73
CA ILE A 262 14.06 -5.94 4.89
C ILE A 262 13.17 -7.14 4.55
N GLU A 263 12.03 -6.90 3.90
CA GLU A 263 11.08 -7.95 3.51
C GLU A 263 11.70 -8.97 2.56
N LEU A 264 12.40 -8.52 1.53
CA LEU A 264 13.04 -9.42 0.57
C LEU A 264 14.18 -10.23 1.21
N LEU A 265 14.98 -9.61 2.10
CA LEU A 265 16.01 -10.34 2.84
C LEU A 265 15.40 -11.39 3.78
N ARG A 266 14.32 -11.04 4.49
CA ARG A 266 13.60 -11.96 5.37
C ARG A 266 13.01 -13.15 4.58
N ARG A 267 12.32 -12.87 3.49
CA ARG A 267 11.67 -13.91 2.65
C ARG A 267 12.68 -14.80 1.93
N SER A 268 13.82 -14.26 1.51
CA SER A 268 14.91 -15.06 0.89
C SER A 268 15.75 -15.86 1.89
N GLY A 269 15.47 -15.76 3.20
CA GLY A 269 16.22 -16.48 4.23
C GLY A 269 17.62 -15.91 4.52
N ASN A 270 17.85 -14.63 4.20
CA ASN A 270 19.11 -13.93 4.42
C ASN A 270 19.11 -12.95 5.61
N LEU A 271 18.03 -12.95 6.43
CA LEU A 271 17.92 -12.29 7.72
C LEU A 271 17.65 -13.29 8.83
#